data_bbeee89a935fb817b1a3a62e1950fdf5
#
_entry.id   bbeee89a935fb817b1a3a62e1950fdf5
#
_cell.length_a   1.000
_cell.length_b   1.000
_cell.length_c   1.000
_cell.angle_alpha   90.00
_cell.angle_beta   90.00
_cell.angle_gamma   90.00
#
_symmetry.space_group_name_H-M   'P 1'
#
loop_
_entity.id
_entity.type
_entity.pdbx_description
1 polymer ?
#
loop_
_entity_poly.entity_id
_entity_poly.type
_entity_poly.pdbx_seq_one_letter_code
_entity_poly.pdbx_strand_id
1 'polypeptide(L)'
;MSDLDLVLPPLDPAYDFTPVHEPQTRNGKVIENAFWVINPLTDTVMGSGKSVHRTANFSKFWDTFREGLLKSGVDTRNADVTFTGAGNGASMSAKIVFKNYDFTKQLGEASHMMMYVRDSHDQSIKRSINAMVYRLACLNGMVAPRERLALAEKHTVNADPDTVAKVAADFPIRLESEASLMQAMTKVRVERDQVIDFFRRNVATYKTKTGTKINEKMLERIVGIFDNYREVGNNAYRVYNTLTHLSTHIDAVRDGTDMERKRLRIEQDIEGVIRGEEFQRFYMPSPELLAA
;
A
#
# COMPACT_ATOMS: atom_id res chain seq x y z
N MET A 1 0.69 -33.69 -9.38
CA MET A 1 0.09 -32.36 -9.19
C MET A 1 0.49 -31.56 -10.42
N SER A 2 -0.46 -31.10 -11.22
CA SER A 2 -0.15 -30.33 -12.43
C SER A 2 0.35 -28.93 -12.02
N ASP A 3 1.33 -28.39 -12.77
CA ASP A 3 1.89 -27.03 -12.53
C ASP A 3 0.83 -25.91 -12.55
N LEU A 4 -0.39 -26.23 -12.94
CA LEU A 4 -1.55 -25.31 -12.99
C LEU A 4 -2.11 -24.94 -11.61
N ASP A 5 -1.89 -25.75 -10.56
CA ASP A 5 -2.43 -25.52 -9.21
C ASP A 5 -1.61 -24.49 -8.39
N LEU A 6 -0.49 -24.00 -8.95
CA LEU A 6 0.41 -23.04 -8.29
C LEU A 6 0.24 -21.59 -8.76
N VAL A 7 -0.70 -21.32 -9.66
CA VAL A 7 -0.78 -20.02 -10.33
C VAL A 7 -2.00 -19.24 -9.84
N LEU A 8 -1.76 -17.96 -9.46
CA LEU A 8 -2.85 -17.02 -9.15
C LEU A 8 -3.85 -16.93 -10.33
N PRO A 9 -5.13 -16.60 -10.07
CA PRO A 9 -6.15 -16.51 -11.12
C PRO A 9 -5.76 -15.52 -12.22
N PRO A 10 -6.35 -15.62 -13.43
CA PRO A 10 -6.21 -14.61 -14.46
C PRO A 10 -6.73 -13.25 -13.97
N LEU A 11 -6.39 -12.18 -14.67
CA LEU A 11 -6.93 -10.86 -14.39
C LEU A 11 -8.47 -10.89 -14.48
N ASP A 12 -9.12 -10.16 -13.56
CA ASP A 12 -10.58 -9.96 -13.63
C ASP A 12 -10.93 -9.30 -14.96
N PRO A 13 -11.89 -9.87 -15.74
CA PRO A 13 -12.31 -9.34 -17.04
C PRO A 13 -12.74 -7.86 -17.01
N ALA A 14 -13.21 -7.35 -15.88
CA ALA A 14 -13.56 -5.94 -15.71
C ALA A 14 -12.36 -4.99 -15.90
N TYR A 15 -11.13 -5.50 -15.78
CA TYR A 15 -9.87 -4.73 -15.93
C TYR A 15 -9.05 -5.17 -17.15
N ASP A 16 -9.51 -6.20 -17.88
CA ASP A 16 -8.81 -6.74 -19.05
C ASP A 16 -9.23 -6.02 -20.33
N PHE A 17 -8.77 -4.80 -20.49
CA PHE A 17 -8.98 -4.02 -21.71
C PHE A 17 -7.75 -3.14 -22.03
N THR A 18 -7.65 -2.74 -23.29
CA THR A 18 -6.69 -1.73 -23.74
C THR A 18 -7.42 -0.39 -23.87
N PRO A 19 -7.02 0.66 -23.13
CA PRO A 19 -7.69 1.95 -23.21
C PRO A 19 -7.54 2.59 -24.59
N VAL A 20 -8.54 3.35 -24.98
CA VAL A 20 -8.51 4.18 -26.19
C VAL A 20 -7.99 5.57 -25.85
N HIS A 21 -7.23 6.14 -26.74
CA HIS A 21 -6.71 7.49 -26.62
C HIS A 21 -7.33 8.42 -27.66
N GLU A 22 -8.04 9.46 -27.21
CA GLU A 22 -8.60 10.48 -28.07
C GLU A 22 -7.92 11.80 -27.87
N PRO A 23 -7.53 12.52 -28.97
CA PRO A 23 -6.91 13.83 -28.84
C PRO A 23 -7.80 14.81 -28.07
N GLN A 24 -7.22 15.56 -27.14
CA GLN A 24 -7.93 16.66 -26.49
C GLN A 24 -8.06 17.84 -27.46
N THR A 25 -9.23 18.48 -27.48
CA THR A 25 -9.48 19.67 -28.29
C THR A 25 -9.88 20.87 -27.42
N ARG A 26 -9.45 22.07 -27.84
CA ARG A 26 -9.89 23.32 -27.25
C ARG A 26 -10.31 24.29 -28.36
N ASN A 27 -11.57 24.71 -28.34
CA ASN A 27 -12.14 25.59 -29.39
C ASN A 27 -11.98 24.98 -30.80
N GLY A 28 -12.20 23.69 -30.96
CA GLY A 28 -12.07 22.95 -32.22
C GLY A 28 -10.63 22.68 -32.69
N LYS A 29 -9.62 23.09 -31.92
CA LYS A 29 -8.20 22.84 -32.24
C LYS A 29 -7.67 21.72 -31.33
N VAL A 30 -6.97 20.77 -31.94
CA VAL A 30 -6.29 19.69 -31.21
C VAL A 30 -5.17 20.28 -30.34
N ILE A 31 -5.13 19.87 -29.09
CA ILE A 31 -4.03 20.22 -28.17
C ILE A 31 -2.90 19.22 -28.42
N GLU A 32 -1.73 19.74 -28.82
CA GLU A 32 -0.58 18.92 -29.09
C GLU A 32 -0.15 18.12 -27.84
N ASN A 33 0.11 16.82 -28.05
CA ASN A 33 0.56 15.89 -27.01
C ASN A 33 -0.39 15.70 -25.81
N ALA A 34 -1.68 16.07 -25.94
CA ALA A 34 -2.69 15.83 -24.90
C ALA A 34 -3.82 14.95 -25.43
N PHE A 35 -4.23 13.95 -24.64
CA PHE A 35 -5.31 13.04 -24.99
C PHE A 35 -6.14 12.64 -23.77
N TRP A 36 -7.37 12.23 -24.05
CA TRP A 36 -8.23 11.56 -23.10
C TRP A 36 -7.92 10.08 -23.09
N VAL A 37 -7.94 9.47 -21.92
CA VAL A 37 -7.84 8.03 -21.72
C VAL A 37 -9.25 7.50 -21.49
N ILE A 38 -9.74 6.65 -22.38
CA ILE A 38 -11.15 6.20 -22.40
C ILE A 38 -11.18 4.70 -22.16
N ASN A 39 -12.11 4.28 -21.30
CA ASN A 39 -12.45 2.88 -21.12
C ASN A 39 -13.36 2.41 -22.28
N PRO A 40 -12.88 1.50 -23.16
CA PRO A 40 -13.67 1.08 -24.31
C PRO A 40 -14.88 0.20 -23.96
N LEU A 41 -14.92 -0.39 -22.75
CA LEU A 41 -16.04 -1.23 -22.31
C LEU A 41 -17.25 -0.41 -21.87
N THR A 42 -17.00 0.82 -21.40
CA THR A 42 -18.05 1.69 -20.83
C THR A 42 -18.17 3.03 -21.52
N ASP A 43 -17.31 3.31 -22.49
CA ASP A 43 -17.19 4.60 -23.20
C ASP A 43 -17.05 5.80 -22.26
N THR A 44 -16.33 5.60 -21.15
CA THR A 44 -16.14 6.64 -20.12
C THR A 44 -14.72 7.15 -20.10
N VAL A 45 -14.56 8.47 -19.87
CA VAL A 45 -13.27 9.10 -19.67
C VAL A 45 -12.72 8.70 -18.31
N MET A 46 -11.57 8.03 -18.30
CA MET A 46 -10.82 7.62 -17.10
C MET A 46 -9.86 8.71 -16.61
N GLY A 47 -9.36 9.53 -17.51
CA GLY A 47 -8.39 10.55 -17.18
C GLY A 47 -7.82 11.24 -18.42
N SER A 48 -6.71 11.94 -18.22
CA SER A 48 -5.97 12.59 -19.31
C SER A 48 -4.49 12.22 -19.25
N GLY A 49 -3.84 12.14 -20.39
CA GLY A 49 -2.44 11.80 -20.51
C GLY A 49 -1.69 12.71 -21.50
N LYS A 50 -0.36 12.54 -21.49
CA LYS A 50 0.55 13.15 -22.48
C LYS A 50 1.16 12.04 -23.33
N SER A 51 1.41 12.32 -24.61
CA SER A 51 1.85 11.33 -25.64
C SER A 51 3.12 10.54 -25.31
N VAL A 52 3.95 11.05 -24.40
CA VAL A 52 5.23 10.40 -24.01
C VAL A 52 5.03 9.15 -23.14
N HIS A 53 3.85 8.94 -22.64
CA HIS A 53 3.58 7.88 -21.68
C HIS A 53 2.95 6.66 -22.36
N ARG A 54 3.58 5.51 -22.21
CA ARG A 54 3.00 4.25 -22.66
C ARG A 54 1.79 3.92 -21.80
N THR A 55 0.73 3.51 -22.46
CA THR A 55 -0.46 3.01 -21.79
C THR A 55 -0.09 1.79 -20.96
N ALA A 56 -0.53 1.75 -19.72
CA ALA A 56 -0.48 0.55 -18.93
C ALA A 56 -1.37 -0.52 -19.61
N ASN A 57 -0.88 -1.74 -19.67
CA ASN A 57 -1.68 -2.91 -20.01
C ASN A 57 -1.72 -3.77 -18.75
N PHE A 58 -2.87 -3.76 -18.06
CA PHE A 58 -3.02 -4.45 -16.78
C PHE A 58 -2.86 -5.96 -16.96
N SER A 59 -3.41 -6.53 -18.03
CA SER A 59 -3.29 -7.97 -18.32
C SER A 59 -1.82 -8.37 -18.46
N LYS A 60 -1.07 -7.65 -19.29
CA LYS A 60 0.35 -7.92 -19.46
C LYS A 60 1.15 -7.76 -18.17
N PHE A 61 0.85 -6.76 -17.38
CA PHE A 61 1.54 -6.56 -16.09
C PHE A 61 1.18 -7.67 -15.09
N TRP A 62 -0.09 -8.03 -15.01
CA TRP A 62 -0.55 -9.10 -14.15
C TRP A 62 0.05 -10.45 -14.52
N ASP A 63 0.11 -10.79 -15.80
CA ASP A 63 0.74 -12.02 -16.28
C ASP A 63 2.25 -12.03 -15.99
N THR A 64 2.95 -10.90 -16.21
CA THR A 64 4.36 -10.73 -15.84
C THR A 64 4.57 -10.96 -14.33
N PHE A 65 3.67 -10.43 -13.50
CA PHE A 65 3.71 -10.63 -12.06
C PHE A 65 3.49 -12.09 -11.68
N ARG A 66 2.48 -12.76 -12.26
CA ARG A 66 2.20 -14.18 -12.02
C ARG A 66 3.40 -15.06 -12.40
N GLU A 67 3.99 -14.82 -13.57
CA GLU A 67 5.20 -15.53 -14.03
C GLU A 67 6.39 -15.29 -13.07
N GLY A 68 6.58 -14.05 -12.63
CA GLY A 68 7.63 -13.70 -11.68
C GLY A 68 7.43 -14.40 -10.32
N LEU A 69 6.20 -14.45 -9.80
CA LEU A 69 5.91 -15.21 -8.58
C LEU A 69 6.19 -16.70 -8.74
N LEU A 70 5.80 -17.30 -9.86
CA LEU A 70 6.10 -18.71 -10.14
C LEU A 70 7.60 -18.96 -10.12
N LYS A 71 8.38 -18.10 -10.78
CA LYS A 71 9.86 -18.19 -10.81
C LYS A 71 10.49 -17.98 -9.42
N SER A 72 9.87 -17.17 -8.57
CA SER A 72 10.39 -16.84 -7.23
C SER A 72 10.33 -18.02 -6.25
N GLY A 73 9.50 -19.03 -6.52
CA GLY A 73 9.24 -20.13 -5.59
C GLY A 73 8.31 -19.74 -4.42
N VAL A 74 7.69 -18.56 -4.43
CA VAL A 74 6.67 -18.19 -3.45
C VAL A 74 5.47 -19.11 -3.59
N ASP A 75 5.06 -19.74 -2.48
CA ASP A 75 3.92 -20.62 -2.46
C ASP A 75 2.61 -19.86 -2.61
N THR A 76 1.99 -19.96 -3.79
CA THR A 76 0.73 -19.30 -4.12
C THR A 76 -0.51 -20.14 -3.83
N ARG A 77 -0.33 -21.39 -3.36
CA ARG A 77 -1.46 -22.23 -2.96
C ARG A 77 -2.22 -21.59 -1.80
N ASN A 78 -3.53 -21.66 -1.82
CA ASN A 78 -4.41 -21.04 -0.83
C ASN A 78 -4.26 -19.49 -0.72
N ALA A 79 -3.78 -18.83 -1.78
CA ALA A 79 -3.80 -17.38 -1.84
C ALA A 79 -5.20 -16.89 -2.22
N ASP A 80 -5.73 -15.93 -1.46
CA ASP A 80 -6.96 -15.22 -1.81
C ASP A 80 -6.59 -13.98 -2.64
N VAL A 81 -7.20 -13.82 -3.81
CA VAL A 81 -7.02 -12.66 -4.69
C VAL A 81 -8.31 -11.85 -4.77
N THR A 82 -8.21 -10.54 -4.56
CA THR A 82 -9.31 -9.60 -4.70
C THR A 82 -8.86 -8.46 -5.61
N PHE A 83 -9.58 -8.25 -6.70
CA PHE A 83 -9.37 -7.10 -7.59
C PHE A 83 -10.27 -5.95 -7.19
N THR A 84 -9.72 -4.75 -7.23
CA THR A 84 -10.45 -3.48 -7.03
C THR A 84 -9.96 -2.46 -8.04
N GLY A 85 -10.83 -1.55 -8.43
CA GLY A 85 -10.48 -0.47 -9.33
C GLY A 85 -11.11 0.84 -8.93
N ALA A 86 -10.57 1.94 -9.46
CA ALA A 86 -11.09 3.27 -9.29
C ALA A 86 -11.12 4.04 -10.62
N GLY A 87 -11.87 5.14 -10.66
CA GLY A 87 -11.90 6.04 -11.80
C GLY A 87 -12.41 5.39 -13.09
N ASN A 88 -13.48 4.60 -13.02
CA ASN A 88 -14.06 3.90 -14.18
C ASN A 88 -13.08 2.93 -14.87
N GLY A 89 -12.18 2.31 -14.10
CA GLY A 89 -11.15 1.42 -14.62
C GLY A 89 -9.81 2.13 -14.89
N ALA A 90 -9.68 3.39 -14.51
CA ALA A 90 -8.42 4.13 -14.66
C ALA A 90 -7.27 3.50 -13.87
N SER A 91 -7.56 2.93 -12.71
CA SER A 91 -6.58 2.20 -11.89
C SER A 91 -7.10 0.84 -11.48
N MET A 92 -6.17 -0.09 -11.24
CA MET A 92 -6.40 -1.44 -10.76
C MET A 92 -5.49 -1.73 -9.57
N SER A 93 -6.04 -2.40 -8.57
CA SER A 93 -5.30 -2.97 -7.45
C SER A 93 -5.70 -4.43 -7.27
N ALA A 94 -4.73 -5.32 -7.24
CA ALA A 94 -4.92 -6.70 -6.81
C ALA A 94 -4.36 -6.86 -5.40
N LYS A 95 -5.22 -7.24 -4.45
CA LYS A 95 -4.86 -7.64 -3.10
C LYS A 95 -4.74 -9.16 -3.08
N ILE A 96 -3.60 -9.67 -2.63
CA ILE A 96 -3.29 -11.09 -2.56
C ILE A 96 -2.91 -11.42 -1.13
N VAL A 97 -3.66 -12.30 -0.47
CA VAL A 97 -3.38 -12.77 0.89
C VAL A 97 -2.88 -14.21 0.81
N PHE A 98 -1.65 -14.44 1.21
CA PHE A 98 -0.98 -15.75 1.17
C PHE A 98 -1.13 -16.45 2.52
N LYS A 99 -2.09 -17.37 2.64
CA LYS A 99 -2.40 -18.06 3.90
C LYS A 99 -1.30 -19.00 4.39
N ASN A 100 -0.43 -19.45 3.48
CA ASN A 100 0.69 -20.32 3.81
C ASN A 100 1.86 -19.59 4.51
N TYR A 101 1.89 -18.24 4.43
CA TYR A 101 2.86 -17.43 5.15
C TYR A 101 2.19 -16.80 6.38
N ASP A 102 2.22 -17.55 7.47
CA ASP A 102 1.52 -17.25 8.72
C ASP A 102 2.49 -16.69 9.78
N PHE A 103 2.23 -15.49 10.24
CA PHE A 103 2.99 -14.78 11.28
C PHE A 103 2.26 -14.79 12.64
N THR A 104 1.20 -15.59 12.80
CA THR A 104 0.38 -15.63 14.01
C THR A 104 1.19 -15.92 15.26
N LYS A 105 2.18 -16.83 15.17
CA LYS A 105 3.03 -17.18 16.32
C LYS A 105 3.90 -16.02 16.78
N GLN A 106 4.38 -15.20 15.83
CA GLN A 106 5.22 -14.04 16.13
C GLN A 106 4.44 -12.90 16.75
N LEU A 107 3.20 -12.66 16.26
CA LEU A 107 2.42 -11.47 16.59
C LEU A 107 1.33 -11.72 17.64
N GLY A 108 1.04 -12.98 17.95
CA GLY A 108 -0.03 -13.35 18.89
C GLY A 108 -1.45 -13.20 18.34
N GLU A 109 -1.59 -12.90 17.05
CA GLU A 109 -2.85 -12.68 16.36
C GLU A 109 -2.78 -13.12 14.91
N ALA A 110 -3.91 -13.55 14.33
CA ALA A 110 -3.98 -14.06 12.96
C ALA A 110 -3.44 -13.05 11.94
N SER A 111 -2.27 -13.37 11.38
CA SER A 111 -1.52 -12.46 10.47
C SER A 111 -0.86 -13.26 9.37
N HIS A 112 -1.01 -12.79 8.12
CA HIS A 112 -0.47 -13.45 6.94
C HIS A 112 0.35 -12.51 6.07
N MET A 113 1.13 -13.05 5.15
CA MET A 113 1.71 -12.27 4.08
C MET A 113 0.62 -11.76 3.14
N MET A 114 0.72 -10.49 2.75
CA MET A 114 -0.13 -9.88 1.74
C MET A 114 0.72 -9.11 0.73
N MET A 115 0.30 -9.17 -0.53
CA MET A 115 0.85 -8.31 -1.57
C MET A 115 -0.26 -7.42 -2.16
N TYR A 116 0.13 -6.19 -2.50
CA TYR A 116 -0.65 -5.32 -3.38
C TYR A 116 0.10 -5.15 -4.70
N VAL A 117 -0.59 -5.45 -5.79
CA VAL A 117 -0.15 -5.18 -7.17
C VAL A 117 -1.03 -4.06 -7.71
N ARG A 118 -0.43 -2.94 -8.13
CA ARG A 118 -1.15 -1.74 -8.54
C ARG A 118 -0.63 -1.19 -9.84
N ASP A 119 -1.53 -0.69 -10.68
CA ASP A 119 -1.20 0.02 -11.91
C ASP A 119 -2.32 1.01 -12.27
N SER A 120 -2.05 1.96 -13.18
CA SER A 120 -3.08 2.89 -13.70
C SER A 120 -2.88 3.22 -15.18
N HIS A 121 -3.99 3.31 -15.90
CA HIS A 121 -4.01 3.76 -17.29
C HIS A 121 -3.77 5.26 -17.42
N ASP A 122 -4.27 6.04 -16.47
CA ASP A 122 -4.19 7.51 -16.42
C ASP A 122 -2.94 8.03 -15.67
N GLN A 123 -2.05 7.13 -15.25
CA GLN A 123 -0.81 7.42 -14.52
C GLN A 123 -1.02 8.10 -13.16
N SER A 124 -2.24 8.06 -12.63
CA SER A 124 -2.56 8.60 -11.31
C SER A 124 -1.82 7.90 -10.18
N ILE A 125 -1.47 6.63 -10.37
CA ILE A 125 -0.63 5.85 -9.45
C ILE A 125 0.51 5.18 -10.22
N LYS A 126 1.65 5.00 -9.53
CA LYS A 126 2.78 4.26 -10.08
C LYS A 126 2.46 2.77 -10.12
N ARG A 127 2.94 2.09 -11.16
CA ARG A 127 3.03 0.64 -11.16
C ARG A 127 3.83 0.18 -9.95
N SER A 128 3.29 -0.72 -9.13
CA SER A 128 3.97 -1.16 -7.93
C SER A 128 3.51 -2.55 -7.47
N ILE A 129 4.44 -3.25 -6.83
CA ILE A 129 4.22 -4.48 -6.06
C ILE A 129 4.72 -4.17 -4.66
N ASN A 130 3.85 -4.27 -3.68
CA ASN A 130 4.21 -4.04 -2.27
C ASN A 130 3.87 -5.30 -1.48
N ALA A 131 4.80 -5.77 -0.65
CA ALA A 131 4.55 -6.85 0.29
C ALA A 131 4.46 -6.31 1.72
N MET A 132 3.58 -6.90 2.53
CA MET A 132 3.36 -6.48 3.91
C MET A 132 2.78 -7.62 4.75
N VAL A 133 2.86 -7.49 6.07
CA VAL A 133 2.11 -8.35 6.99
C VAL A 133 0.68 -7.84 7.10
N TYR A 134 -0.29 -8.73 6.93
CA TYR A 134 -1.71 -8.43 6.98
C TYR A 134 -2.35 -9.04 8.22
N ARG A 135 -2.91 -8.19 9.07
CA ARG A 135 -3.61 -8.57 10.29
C ARG A 135 -5.09 -8.80 10.01
N LEU A 136 -5.56 -10.03 10.22
CA LEU A 136 -6.94 -10.41 9.90
C LEU A 136 -7.98 -9.76 10.84
N ALA A 137 -7.68 -9.63 12.13
CA ALA A 137 -8.62 -9.13 13.12
C ALA A 137 -9.13 -7.70 12.85
N CYS A 138 -8.30 -6.84 12.26
CA CYS A 138 -8.63 -5.45 11.95
C CYS A 138 -8.64 -5.14 10.46
N LEU A 139 -8.41 -6.13 9.59
CA LEU A 139 -8.23 -5.96 8.15
C LEU A 139 -7.15 -4.92 7.80
N ASN A 140 -6.20 -4.69 8.71
CA ASN A 140 -5.12 -3.74 8.53
C ASN A 140 -3.98 -4.36 7.73
N GLY A 141 -3.57 -3.70 6.66
CA GLY A 141 -2.28 -3.94 6.04
C GLY A 141 -1.19 -3.25 6.88
N MET A 142 -0.25 -4.01 7.43
CA MET A 142 0.86 -3.46 8.20
C MET A 142 2.04 -3.19 7.26
N VAL A 143 2.41 -1.92 7.12
CA VAL A 143 3.57 -1.50 6.34
C VAL A 143 4.84 -1.90 7.08
N ALA A 144 5.81 -2.48 6.37
CA ALA A 144 7.10 -2.82 6.95
C ALA A 144 7.80 -1.58 7.55
N PRO A 145 8.15 -1.59 8.86
CA PRO A 145 8.72 -0.40 9.50
C PRO A 145 10.10 0.02 9.01
N ARG A 146 10.93 -0.94 8.60
CA ARG A 146 12.34 -0.69 8.23
C ARG A 146 12.55 -0.52 6.73
N GLU A 147 11.96 -1.39 5.93
CA GLU A 147 12.22 -1.43 4.51
C GLU A 147 10.93 -1.34 3.70
N ARG A 148 11.02 -0.67 2.58
CA ARG A 148 9.96 -0.71 1.59
C ARG A 148 10.11 -2.00 0.78
N LEU A 149 9.34 -3.02 1.15
CA LEU A 149 9.24 -4.23 0.37
C LEU A 149 8.36 -3.95 -0.86
N ALA A 150 8.95 -3.26 -1.83
CA ALA A 150 8.22 -2.80 -2.99
C ALA A 150 9.08 -2.79 -4.25
N LEU A 151 8.49 -3.22 -5.33
CA LEU A 151 8.91 -2.86 -6.67
C LEU A 151 8.04 -1.69 -7.12
N ALA A 152 8.63 -0.53 -7.42
CA ALA A 152 7.91 0.61 -7.97
C ALA A 152 8.61 1.07 -9.25
N GLU A 153 7.89 0.99 -10.36
CA GLU A 153 8.39 1.37 -11.67
C GLU A 153 7.62 2.54 -12.25
N LYS A 154 8.30 3.34 -13.06
CA LYS A 154 7.64 4.32 -13.90
C LYS A 154 6.93 3.60 -15.04
N HIS A 155 5.79 4.12 -15.49
CA HIS A 155 5.04 3.57 -16.65
C HIS A 155 5.83 3.52 -17.97
N THR A 156 7.06 4.03 -17.98
CA THR A 156 7.95 4.04 -19.15
C THR A 156 8.73 2.74 -19.32
N VAL A 157 8.76 1.89 -18.30
CA VAL A 157 9.51 0.61 -18.29
C VAL A 157 8.53 -0.56 -18.30
N ASN A 158 8.79 -1.58 -19.11
CA ASN A 158 8.05 -2.83 -19.01
C ASN A 158 8.55 -3.60 -17.79
N ALA A 159 7.65 -4.06 -16.95
CA ALA A 159 7.99 -5.00 -15.89
C ALA A 159 8.57 -6.27 -16.53
N ASP A 160 9.65 -6.77 -15.94
CA ASP A 160 10.33 -7.97 -16.36
C ASP A 160 10.07 -9.09 -15.33
N PRO A 161 9.64 -10.31 -15.78
CA PRO A 161 9.35 -11.40 -14.85
C PRO A 161 10.53 -11.77 -13.96
N ASP A 162 11.76 -11.66 -14.43
CA ASP A 162 12.95 -12.01 -13.64
C ASP A 162 13.23 -10.97 -12.55
N THR A 163 12.93 -9.70 -12.81
CA THR A 163 12.97 -8.64 -11.80
C THR A 163 11.90 -8.87 -10.72
N VAL A 164 10.67 -9.21 -11.13
CA VAL A 164 9.59 -9.57 -10.19
C VAL A 164 9.99 -10.78 -9.37
N ALA A 165 10.56 -11.83 -10.00
CA ALA A 165 10.97 -13.05 -9.32
C ALA A 165 12.02 -12.76 -8.24
N LYS A 166 13.06 -11.98 -8.57
CA LYS A 166 14.12 -11.61 -7.61
C LYS A 166 13.57 -10.87 -6.40
N VAL A 167 12.70 -9.90 -6.64
CA VAL A 167 12.10 -9.10 -5.55
C VAL A 167 11.14 -9.94 -4.71
N ALA A 168 10.30 -10.77 -5.36
CA ALA A 168 9.31 -11.58 -4.67
C ALA A 168 9.92 -12.71 -3.85
N ALA A 169 11.03 -13.30 -4.28
CA ALA A 169 11.72 -14.38 -3.57
C ALA A 169 12.19 -13.97 -2.16
N ASP A 170 12.55 -12.71 -2.00
CA ASP A 170 13.02 -12.17 -0.72
C ASP A 170 11.89 -11.81 0.25
N PHE A 171 10.65 -11.65 -0.23
CA PHE A 171 9.55 -11.14 0.59
C PHE A 171 9.26 -12.00 1.83
N PRO A 172 9.16 -13.34 1.77
CA PRO A 172 8.88 -14.13 2.95
C PRO A 172 9.92 -13.92 4.06
N ILE A 173 11.21 -13.95 3.71
CA ILE A 173 12.32 -13.79 4.67
C ILE A 173 12.31 -12.39 5.29
N ARG A 174 12.13 -11.36 4.48
CA ARG A 174 12.09 -9.98 4.93
C ARG A 174 10.86 -9.72 5.82
N LEU A 175 9.70 -10.25 5.46
CA LEU A 175 8.48 -10.12 6.27
C LEU A 175 8.58 -10.85 7.60
N GLU A 176 9.27 -12.00 7.66
CA GLU A 176 9.58 -12.68 8.92
C GLU A 176 10.45 -11.81 9.83
N SER A 177 11.46 -11.15 9.28
CA SER A 177 12.27 -10.16 10.01
C SER A 177 11.43 -8.99 10.51
N GLU A 178 10.52 -8.46 9.69
CA GLU A 178 9.63 -7.38 10.09
C GLU A 178 8.62 -7.81 11.16
N ALA A 179 8.06 -9.02 11.06
CA ALA A 179 7.18 -9.58 12.08
C ALA A 179 7.92 -9.73 13.42
N SER A 180 9.20 -10.13 13.39
CA SER A 180 10.05 -10.20 14.58
C SER A 180 10.30 -8.81 15.19
N LEU A 181 10.46 -7.79 14.36
CA LEU A 181 10.57 -6.40 14.83
C LEU A 181 9.27 -5.91 15.47
N MET A 182 8.12 -6.19 14.84
CA MET A 182 6.81 -5.88 15.42
C MET A 182 6.60 -6.58 16.76
N GLN A 183 7.03 -7.84 16.88
CA GLN A 183 7.04 -8.55 18.16
C GLN A 183 7.93 -7.85 19.19
N ALA A 184 9.10 -7.37 18.80
CA ALA A 184 9.95 -6.59 19.72
C ALA A 184 9.25 -5.32 20.21
N MET A 185 8.48 -4.63 19.36
CA MET A 185 7.69 -3.45 19.75
C MET A 185 6.67 -3.75 20.86
N THR A 186 6.14 -4.98 20.97
CA THR A 186 5.22 -5.35 22.06
C THR A 186 5.86 -5.26 23.44
N LYS A 187 7.20 -5.36 23.51
CA LYS A 187 7.98 -5.32 24.76
C LYS A 187 8.39 -3.92 25.16
N VAL A 188 8.25 -2.93 24.28
CA VAL A 188 8.68 -1.54 24.52
C VAL A 188 7.49 -0.75 25.05
N ARG A 189 7.51 -0.44 26.36
CA ARG A 189 6.49 0.38 27.00
C ARG A 189 6.55 1.83 26.51
N VAL A 190 5.41 2.42 26.29
CA VAL A 190 5.24 3.84 25.94
C VAL A 190 4.30 4.53 26.89
N GLU A 191 4.58 5.79 27.19
CA GLU A 191 3.71 6.62 28.01
C GLU A 191 2.69 7.36 27.11
N ARG A 192 1.43 7.41 27.55
CA ARG A 192 0.32 7.96 26.75
C ARG A 192 0.57 9.41 26.29
N ASP A 193 1.12 10.25 27.17
CA ASP A 193 1.35 11.66 26.84
C ASP A 193 2.45 11.81 25.78
N GLN A 194 3.48 10.99 25.81
CA GLN A 194 4.51 10.94 24.78
C GLN A 194 3.92 10.53 23.43
N VAL A 195 2.98 9.57 23.41
CA VAL A 195 2.30 9.13 22.20
C VAL A 195 1.41 10.21 21.63
N ILE A 196 0.64 10.91 22.47
CA ILE A 196 -0.21 12.05 22.04
C ILE A 196 0.65 13.16 21.44
N ASP A 197 1.77 13.49 22.08
CA ASP A 197 2.69 14.50 21.57
C ASP A 197 3.33 14.08 20.24
N PHE A 198 3.69 12.82 20.10
CA PHE A 198 4.16 12.25 18.83
C PHE A 198 3.08 12.37 17.73
N PHE A 199 1.83 11.99 18.00
CA PHE A 199 0.74 12.13 17.01
C PHE A 199 0.49 13.59 16.65
N ARG A 200 0.53 14.49 17.62
CA ARG A 200 0.38 15.93 17.40
C ARG A 200 1.40 16.46 16.41
N ARG A 201 2.69 16.09 16.60
CA ARG A 201 3.79 16.60 15.76
C ARG A 201 3.87 15.95 14.40
N ASN A 202 3.59 14.66 14.28
CA ASN A 202 3.93 13.88 13.08
C ASN A 202 2.71 13.51 12.22
N VAL A 203 1.50 13.52 12.79
CA VAL A 203 0.29 13.07 12.08
C VAL A 203 -0.75 14.19 11.98
N ALA A 204 -0.95 14.95 13.04
CA ALA A 204 -1.99 15.95 13.10
C ALA A 204 -1.54 17.35 12.66
N THR A 205 -0.40 17.50 12.03
CA THR A 205 0.10 18.77 11.53
C THR A 205 -0.14 18.98 10.04
N TYR A 206 -0.33 20.23 9.63
CA TYR A 206 -0.36 20.61 8.21
C TYR A 206 0.30 21.99 8.01
N LYS A 207 0.92 22.13 6.85
CA LYS A 207 1.58 23.39 6.46
C LYS A 207 0.57 24.38 5.93
N THR A 208 0.68 25.63 6.36
CA THR A 208 -0.05 26.79 5.84
C THR A 208 0.94 27.83 5.32
N LYS A 209 0.44 28.86 4.65
CA LYS A 209 1.28 30.00 4.22
C LYS A 209 1.97 30.74 5.39
N THR A 210 1.39 30.65 6.60
CA THR A 210 1.84 31.36 7.80
C THR A 210 2.56 30.45 8.81
N GLY A 211 2.83 29.18 8.45
CA GLY A 211 3.51 28.23 9.33
C GLY A 211 2.78 26.88 9.45
N THR A 212 3.15 26.10 10.44
CA THR A 212 2.54 24.81 10.74
C THR A 212 1.38 24.96 11.72
N LYS A 213 0.26 24.32 11.44
CA LYS A 213 -0.93 24.28 12.32
C LYS A 213 -1.27 22.86 12.69
N ILE A 214 -1.96 22.70 13.84
CA ILE A 214 -2.47 21.40 14.30
C ILE A 214 -3.90 21.23 13.78
N ASN A 215 -4.20 20.03 13.31
CA ASN A 215 -5.55 19.58 12.99
C ASN A 215 -6.11 18.82 14.20
N GLU A 216 -6.82 19.55 15.07
CA GLU A 216 -7.37 19.00 16.32
C GLU A 216 -8.31 17.81 16.06
N LYS A 217 -9.14 17.86 14.99
CA LYS A 217 -10.03 16.74 14.62
C LYS A 217 -9.25 15.48 14.27
N MET A 218 -8.12 15.63 13.56
CA MET A 218 -7.23 14.51 13.25
C MET A 218 -6.57 13.97 14.51
N LEU A 219 -6.14 14.86 15.41
CA LEU A 219 -5.55 14.48 16.71
C LEU A 219 -6.55 13.70 17.57
N GLU A 220 -7.75 14.21 17.74
CA GLU A 220 -8.83 13.52 18.45
C GLU A 220 -9.12 12.14 17.85
N ARG A 221 -9.21 12.06 16.53
CA ARG A 221 -9.44 10.81 15.82
C ARG A 221 -8.34 9.77 16.07
N ILE A 222 -7.07 10.13 15.89
CA ILE A 222 -5.97 9.19 16.07
C ILE A 222 -5.79 8.77 17.53
N VAL A 223 -6.03 9.67 18.48
CA VAL A 223 -6.03 9.34 19.92
C VAL A 223 -7.18 8.39 20.23
N GLY A 224 -8.38 8.60 19.67
CA GLY A 224 -9.51 7.68 19.81
C GLY A 224 -9.18 6.27 19.27
N ILE A 225 -8.54 6.18 18.11
CA ILE A 225 -8.05 4.88 17.55
C ILE A 225 -7.06 4.25 18.53
N PHE A 226 -6.08 5.00 19.02
CA PHE A 226 -5.10 4.52 20.00
C PHE A 226 -5.80 3.99 21.27
N ASP A 227 -6.76 4.70 21.79
CA ASP A 227 -7.50 4.29 22.98
C ASP A 227 -8.35 3.03 22.76
N ASN A 228 -8.78 2.75 21.52
CA ASN A 228 -9.51 1.53 21.18
C ASN A 228 -8.63 0.26 21.13
N TYR A 229 -7.30 0.41 20.98
CA TYR A 229 -6.36 -0.73 20.99
C TYR A 229 -5.79 -1.04 22.39
N ARG A 230 -6.57 -0.86 23.47
CA ARG A 230 -6.11 -1.08 24.86
C ARG A 230 -5.69 -2.50 25.14
N GLU A 231 -6.31 -3.48 24.47
CA GLU A 231 -5.99 -4.91 24.58
C GLU A 231 -4.57 -5.26 24.15
N VAL A 232 -3.97 -4.47 23.28
CA VAL A 232 -2.58 -4.63 22.81
C VAL A 232 -1.55 -4.24 23.90
N GLY A 233 -1.99 -3.50 24.93
CA GLY A 233 -1.13 -2.95 25.98
C GLY A 233 -0.54 -1.58 25.62
N ASN A 234 0.12 -0.95 26.61
CA ASN A 234 0.77 0.36 26.44
C ASN A 234 2.19 0.17 25.90
N ASN A 235 2.31 -0.13 24.60
CA ASN A 235 3.58 -0.44 23.98
C ASN A 235 3.71 0.18 22.58
N ALA A 236 4.92 0.15 22.02
CA ALA A 236 5.20 0.70 20.68
C ALA A 236 4.38 0.01 19.58
N TYR A 237 4.03 -1.27 19.75
CA TYR A 237 3.20 -1.99 18.79
C TYR A 237 1.78 -1.44 18.72
N ARG A 238 1.21 -0.96 19.85
CA ARG A 238 -0.07 -0.25 19.85
C ARG A 238 -0.01 1.07 19.07
N VAL A 239 1.07 1.83 19.19
CA VAL A 239 1.28 3.06 18.38
C VAL A 239 1.33 2.70 16.90
N TYR A 240 2.08 1.67 16.56
CA TYR A 240 2.18 1.15 15.19
C TYR A 240 0.81 0.72 14.62
N ASN A 241 0.03 -0.07 15.39
CA ASN A 241 -1.33 -0.47 14.99
C ASN A 241 -2.27 0.73 14.79
N THR A 242 -2.14 1.77 15.60
CA THR A 242 -2.91 3.00 15.45
C THR A 242 -2.62 3.70 14.13
N LEU A 243 -1.35 3.81 13.77
CA LEU A 243 -0.92 4.41 12.52
C LEU A 243 -1.42 3.62 11.30
N THR A 244 -1.27 2.30 11.33
CA THR A 244 -1.72 1.43 10.23
C THR A 244 -3.24 1.39 10.11
N HIS A 245 -3.97 1.45 11.23
CA HIS A 245 -5.43 1.60 11.20
C HIS A 245 -5.85 2.90 10.51
N LEU A 246 -5.21 4.02 10.86
CA LEU A 246 -5.51 5.30 10.24
C LEU A 246 -5.31 5.28 8.73
N SER A 247 -4.31 4.55 8.22
CA SER A 247 -4.03 4.43 6.78
C SER A 247 -5.01 3.52 6.04
N THR A 248 -5.55 2.50 6.71
CA THR A 248 -6.38 1.47 6.06
C THR A 248 -7.88 1.69 6.21
N HIS A 249 -8.32 2.39 7.28
CA HIS A 249 -9.73 2.67 7.59
C HIS A 249 -10.04 4.16 7.41
N ILE A 250 -9.92 4.63 6.19
CA ILE A 250 -10.36 5.97 5.84
C ILE A 250 -11.86 5.91 5.63
N ASP A 251 -12.61 6.59 6.50
CA ASP A 251 -14.05 6.68 6.33
C ASP A 251 -14.38 7.23 4.96
N ALA A 252 -15.33 6.56 4.29
CA ALA A 252 -15.90 6.97 3.04
C ALA A 252 -16.50 8.39 3.17
N VAL A 253 -15.69 9.40 2.87
CA VAL A 253 -16.19 10.76 2.72
C VAL A 253 -16.88 10.84 1.37
N ARG A 254 -18.12 11.09 1.40
CA ARG A 254 -19.20 11.43 0.47
C ARG A 254 -18.99 11.57 -1.05
N ASP A 255 -17.78 11.40 -1.64
CA ASP A 255 -17.54 11.56 -3.09
C ASP A 255 -16.75 10.37 -3.65
N GLY A 256 -17.44 9.51 -4.36
CA GLY A 256 -17.02 8.18 -4.81
C GLY A 256 -15.81 8.11 -5.76
N THR A 257 -15.34 9.21 -6.34
CA THR A 257 -14.30 9.17 -7.38
C THR A 257 -12.87 9.46 -6.89
N ASP A 258 -12.72 10.02 -5.69
CA ASP A 258 -11.41 10.48 -5.18
C ASP A 258 -10.89 9.68 -3.96
N MET A 259 -11.64 8.67 -3.55
CA MET A 259 -11.39 7.92 -2.31
C MET A 259 -10.09 7.14 -2.34
N GLU A 260 -9.82 6.41 -3.41
CA GLU A 260 -8.62 5.58 -3.49
C GLU A 260 -7.35 6.43 -3.62
N ARG A 261 -7.42 7.55 -4.33
CA ARG A 261 -6.31 8.53 -4.36
C ARG A 261 -6.03 9.16 -3.00
N LYS A 262 -7.08 9.50 -2.25
CA LYS A 262 -6.96 10.01 -0.86
C LYS A 262 -6.37 8.94 0.05
N ARG A 263 -6.86 7.72 -0.05
CA ARG A 263 -6.35 6.57 0.70
C ARG A 263 -4.86 6.34 0.42
N LEU A 264 -4.46 6.27 -0.85
CA LEU A 264 -3.06 6.09 -1.24
C LEU A 264 -2.16 7.20 -0.71
N ARG A 265 -2.64 8.45 -0.71
CA ARG A 265 -1.88 9.58 -0.16
C ARG A 265 -1.70 9.45 1.35
N ILE A 266 -2.76 9.12 2.08
CA ILE A 266 -2.69 8.93 3.53
C ILE A 266 -1.81 7.71 3.86
N GLU A 267 -1.91 6.61 3.10
CA GLU A 267 -0.99 5.47 3.24
C GLU A 267 0.47 5.91 3.10
N GLN A 268 0.80 6.72 2.09
CA GLN A 268 2.16 7.24 1.88
C GLN A 268 2.63 8.15 3.00
N ASP A 269 1.75 9.05 3.48
CA ASP A 269 2.06 9.96 4.57
C ASP A 269 2.33 9.17 5.87
N ILE A 270 1.48 8.19 6.20
CA ILE A 270 1.64 7.32 7.38
C ILE A 270 2.86 6.40 7.24
N GLU A 271 3.12 5.86 6.04
CA GLU A 271 4.35 5.12 5.78
C GLU A 271 5.58 5.97 6.08
N GLY A 272 5.57 7.24 5.67
CA GLY A 272 6.63 8.19 5.99
C GLY A 272 6.81 8.40 7.50
N VAL A 273 5.71 8.49 8.26
CA VAL A 273 5.75 8.60 9.73
C VAL A 273 6.31 7.34 10.37
N ILE A 274 5.87 6.14 9.96
CA ILE A 274 6.33 4.85 10.51
C ILE A 274 7.84 4.65 10.26
N ARG A 275 8.34 5.10 9.10
CA ARG A 275 9.76 5.00 8.75
C ARG A 275 10.61 6.15 9.29
N GLY A 276 9.98 7.17 9.85
CA GLY A 276 10.65 8.34 10.40
C GLY A 276 11.39 8.03 11.70
N GLU A 277 12.51 8.73 11.93
CA GLU A 277 13.35 8.57 13.12
C GLU A 277 12.56 8.75 14.41
N GLU A 278 11.59 9.65 14.45
CA GLU A 278 10.78 9.90 15.64
C GLU A 278 9.96 8.69 16.08
N PHE A 279 9.39 7.93 15.11
CA PHE A 279 8.72 6.67 15.43
C PHE A 279 9.73 5.59 15.80
N GLN A 280 10.87 5.51 15.11
CA GLN A 280 11.89 4.52 15.38
C GLN A 280 12.42 4.64 16.82
N ARG A 281 12.47 5.83 17.39
CA ARG A 281 12.88 6.07 18.79
C ARG A 281 12.00 5.38 19.83
N PHE A 282 10.76 5.02 19.47
CA PHE A 282 9.90 4.26 20.38
C PHE A 282 10.34 2.81 20.56
N TYR A 283 11.05 2.21 19.60
CA TYR A 283 11.37 0.78 19.65
C TYR A 283 12.84 0.43 19.37
N MET A 284 13.61 1.37 18.89
CA MET A 284 15.07 1.20 18.77
C MET A 284 15.74 1.88 19.97
N PRO A 285 16.54 1.15 20.75
CA PRO A 285 17.37 1.78 21.76
C PRO A 285 18.28 2.80 21.08
N SER A 286 18.46 3.98 21.70
CA SER A 286 19.42 4.95 21.21
C SER A 286 20.83 4.32 21.18
N PRO A 287 21.71 4.74 20.26
CA PRO A 287 23.10 4.25 20.23
C PRO A 287 23.81 4.38 21.58
N GLU A 288 23.41 5.36 22.40
CA GLU A 288 23.94 5.59 23.76
C GLU A 288 23.53 4.49 24.75
N LEU A 289 22.32 3.89 24.57
CA LEU A 289 21.86 2.75 25.39
C LEU A 289 22.47 1.41 24.97
N LEU A 290 23.00 1.32 23.74
CA LEU A 290 23.70 0.13 23.25
C LEU A 290 25.21 0.15 23.62
N ALA A 291 25.72 1.32 24.06
CA ALA A 291 27.11 1.51 24.47
C ALA A 291 27.33 1.41 26.00
N ALA A 292 26.27 1.29 26.78
CA ALA A 292 26.26 1.08 28.22
C ALA A 292 25.96 -0.37 28.60
#